data_0c6d7c7187fcf6122338fc1635c86734
#
_entry.id   0c6d7c7187fcf6122338fc1635c86734
#
_cell.length_a   1.000
_cell.length_b   1.000
_cell.length_c   1.000
_cell.angle_alpha   90.00
_cell.angle_beta   90.00
_cell.angle_gamma   90.00
#
_symmetry.space_group_name_H-M   'P 1'
#
loop_
_entity.id
_entity.type
_entity.pdbx_description
1 polymer ?
#
loop_
_entity_poly.entity_id
_entity_poly.type
_entity_poly.pdbx_seq_one_letter_code
_entity_poly.pdbx_strand_id
1 'polypeptide(L)'
;VGDIKNRVASLGYPTDVVVERVYDPLDWEAMGMERGTPFALAHTFFQTGPFRPNNVDKKVPGLVFVGSSTLPGVGVPMVLVSGKLAAERVDEYAKSRR
;
A
#
# COMPACT_ATOMS: atom_id res chain seq x y z
N VAL A 1 6.84 -22.80 0.44
CA VAL A 1 8.21 -22.41 0.85
C VAL A 1 9.23 -23.35 0.24
N GLY A 2 9.06 -24.69 0.33
CA GLY A 2 10.00 -25.67 -0.22
C GLY A 2 10.30 -25.48 -1.71
N ASP A 3 9.27 -25.21 -2.54
CA ASP A 3 9.45 -24.98 -3.97
C ASP A 3 10.31 -23.74 -4.27
N ILE A 4 10.13 -22.65 -3.50
CA ILE A 4 10.94 -21.44 -3.64
C ILE A 4 12.40 -21.71 -3.28
N LYS A 5 12.66 -22.44 -2.20
CA LYS A 5 14.03 -22.82 -1.82
C LYS A 5 14.72 -23.66 -2.89
N ASN A 6 14.00 -24.63 -3.47
CA ASN A 6 14.52 -25.46 -4.55
C ASN A 6 14.88 -24.62 -5.78
N ARG A 7 14.03 -23.65 -6.15
CA ARG A 7 14.32 -22.74 -7.25
C ARG A 7 15.52 -21.83 -6.98
N VAL A 8 15.61 -21.29 -5.77
CA VAL A 8 16.76 -20.46 -5.37
C VAL A 8 18.06 -21.28 -5.41
N ALA A 9 18.04 -22.52 -4.90
CA ALA A 9 19.17 -23.43 -4.96
C ALA A 9 19.58 -23.75 -6.40
N SER A 10 18.61 -24.00 -7.29
CA SER A 10 18.88 -24.30 -8.69
C SER A 10 19.52 -23.13 -9.45
N LEU A 11 19.36 -21.91 -8.95
CA LEU A 11 20.00 -20.70 -9.49
C LEU A 11 21.42 -20.45 -8.89
N GLY A 12 21.90 -21.35 -8.04
CA GLY A 12 23.24 -21.28 -7.44
C GLY A 12 23.34 -20.35 -6.23
N TYR A 13 22.22 -19.89 -5.67
CA TYR A 13 22.23 -19.09 -4.44
C TYR A 13 22.40 -19.99 -3.20
N PRO A 14 23.11 -19.50 -2.16
CA PRO A 14 23.21 -20.21 -0.89
C PRO A 14 21.84 -20.43 -0.27
N THR A 15 21.59 -21.65 0.21
CA THR A 15 20.35 -22.03 0.92
C THR A 15 20.60 -22.42 2.36
N ASP A 16 21.78 -22.14 2.88
CA ASP A 16 22.15 -22.29 4.27
C ASP A 16 21.52 -21.16 5.09
N VAL A 17 20.30 -21.40 5.53
CA VAL A 17 19.45 -20.41 6.20
C VAL A 17 19.56 -20.59 7.69
N VAL A 18 20.13 -19.60 8.38
CA VAL A 18 20.24 -19.56 9.84
C VAL A 18 18.92 -19.19 10.51
N VAL A 19 18.16 -18.26 9.91
CA VAL A 19 16.85 -17.83 10.39
C VAL A 19 15.88 -17.75 9.22
N GLU A 20 14.72 -18.36 9.37
CA GLU A 20 13.64 -18.33 8.41
C GLU A 20 12.35 -17.85 9.07
N ARG A 21 11.72 -16.85 8.45
CA ARG A 21 10.40 -16.38 8.83
C ARG A 21 9.54 -16.20 7.59
N VAL A 22 8.39 -16.84 7.57
CA VAL A 22 7.45 -16.79 6.45
C VAL A 22 6.18 -16.13 6.95
N TYR A 23 5.68 -15.17 6.19
CA TYR A 23 4.38 -14.57 6.40
C TYR A 23 3.48 -14.94 5.24
N ASP A 24 2.33 -15.48 5.52
CA ASP A 24 1.30 -15.77 4.55
C ASP A 24 0.16 -14.72 4.60
N PRO A 25 -0.82 -14.78 3.70
CA PRO A 25 -1.95 -13.85 3.73
C PRO A 25 -2.76 -13.87 5.03
N LEU A 26 -2.82 -15.00 5.75
CA LEU A 26 -3.52 -15.08 7.03
C LEU A 26 -2.76 -14.35 8.13
N ASP A 27 -1.44 -14.41 8.11
CA ASP A 27 -0.61 -13.62 9.02
C ASP A 27 -0.80 -12.12 8.80
N TRP A 28 -0.86 -11.68 7.54
CA TRP A 28 -1.12 -10.28 7.20
C TRP A 28 -2.52 -9.84 7.63
N GLU A 29 -3.53 -10.69 7.47
CA GLU A 29 -4.89 -10.42 7.93
C GLU A 29 -4.94 -10.31 9.46
N ALA A 30 -4.25 -11.20 10.18
CA ALA A 30 -4.13 -11.14 11.64
C ALA A 30 -3.44 -9.86 12.14
N MET A 31 -2.56 -9.26 11.33
CA MET A 31 -1.93 -7.95 11.60
C MET A 31 -2.84 -6.76 11.23
N GLY A 32 -4.07 -6.99 10.81
CA GLY A 32 -5.03 -5.94 10.45
C GLY A 32 -5.01 -5.51 8.98
N MET A 33 -4.32 -6.24 8.12
CA MET A 33 -4.34 -5.97 6.69
C MET A 33 -5.61 -6.52 6.05
N GLU A 34 -6.35 -5.70 5.34
CA GLU A 34 -7.60 -6.09 4.68
C GLU A 34 -7.39 -7.31 3.78
N ARG A 35 -8.08 -8.42 4.10
CA ARG A 35 -7.98 -9.71 3.38
C ARG A 35 -6.55 -10.22 3.19
N GLY A 36 -5.67 -9.94 4.14
CA GLY A 36 -4.28 -10.38 4.11
C GLY A 36 -3.44 -9.77 3.00
N THR A 37 -3.81 -8.59 2.49
CA THR A 37 -3.03 -7.88 1.48
C THR A 37 -2.06 -6.89 2.14
N PRO A 38 -0.73 -7.15 2.11
CA PRO A 38 0.26 -6.22 2.66
C PRO A 38 0.42 -4.96 1.78
N PHE A 39 -0.06 -5.02 0.56
CA PHE A 39 -0.11 -3.92 -0.39
C PHE A 39 -1.56 -3.55 -0.69
N ALA A 40 -1.78 -2.33 -1.10
CA ALA A 40 -3.10 -1.81 -1.43
C ALA A 40 -3.66 -2.35 -2.77
N LEU A 41 -4.63 -1.63 -3.33
CA LEU A 41 -5.22 -1.94 -4.64
C LEU A 41 -4.15 -2.18 -5.70
N ALA A 42 -4.36 -3.20 -6.52
CA ALA A 42 -3.47 -3.55 -7.63
C ALA A 42 -3.39 -2.42 -8.67
N HIS A 43 -2.29 -2.39 -9.43
CA HIS A 43 -2.12 -1.45 -10.55
C HIS A 43 -2.73 -2.01 -11.84
N THR A 44 -3.94 -2.55 -11.75
CA THR A 44 -4.73 -2.90 -12.94
C THR A 44 -5.38 -1.65 -13.51
N PHE A 45 -5.79 -1.71 -14.77
CA PHE A 45 -6.33 -0.53 -15.47
C PHE A 45 -7.44 0.20 -14.68
N PHE A 46 -8.39 -0.55 -14.10
CA PHE A 46 -9.50 0.02 -13.34
C PHE A 46 -9.20 0.31 -11.86
N GLN A 47 -7.96 0.10 -11.42
CA GLN A 47 -7.52 0.36 -10.03
C GLN A 47 -6.32 1.32 -9.98
N THR A 48 -6.02 1.98 -11.09
CA THR A 48 -4.89 2.90 -11.21
C THR A 48 -5.29 4.24 -11.83
N GLY A 49 -4.44 5.21 -11.76
CA GLY A 49 -4.67 6.54 -12.33
C GLY A 49 -6.00 7.15 -11.86
N PRO A 50 -6.87 7.59 -12.80
CA PRO A 50 -8.11 8.28 -12.46
C PRO A 50 -9.16 7.41 -11.76
N PHE A 51 -9.02 6.08 -11.84
CA PHE A 51 -9.92 5.12 -11.19
C PHE A 51 -9.53 4.80 -9.74
N ARG A 52 -8.35 5.24 -9.31
CA ARG A 52 -7.90 5.04 -7.94
C ARG A 52 -8.61 6.00 -7.00
N PRO A 53 -8.96 5.56 -5.76
CA PRO A 53 -9.59 6.44 -4.79
C PRO A 53 -8.83 7.74 -4.59
N ASN A 54 -9.55 8.84 -4.54
CA ASN A 54 -8.98 10.16 -4.29
C ASN A 54 -8.60 10.30 -2.80
N ASN A 55 -7.72 11.23 -2.51
CA ASN A 55 -7.33 11.57 -1.13
C ASN A 55 -8.47 12.24 -0.35
N VAL A 56 -9.41 12.91 -0.99
CA VAL A 56 -10.52 13.62 -0.34
C VAL A 56 -11.81 12.81 -0.48
N ASP A 57 -12.51 12.60 0.63
CA ASP A 57 -13.86 12.04 0.63
C ASP A 57 -14.87 13.11 0.17
N LYS A 58 -15.72 12.74 -0.78
CA LYS A 58 -16.75 13.65 -1.32
C LYS A 58 -17.99 13.76 -0.44
N LYS A 59 -18.21 12.79 0.44
CA LYS A 59 -19.40 12.71 1.29
C LYS A 59 -19.17 13.27 2.69
N VAL A 60 -17.94 13.20 3.18
CA VAL A 60 -17.58 13.66 4.52
C VAL A 60 -16.60 14.84 4.40
N PRO A 61 -17.07 16.07 4.55
CA PRO A 61 -16.21 17.25 4.44
C PRO A 61 -15.06 17.22 5.47
N GLY A 62 -13.85 17.43 5.01
CA GLY A 62 -12.65 17.44 5.83
C GLY A 62 -12.03 16.05 6.08
N LEU A 63 -12.64 14.97 5.60
CA LEU A 63 -12.03 13.64 5.66
C LEU A 63 -11.04 13.46 4.51
N VAL A 64 -9.79 13.21 4.86
CA VAL A 64 -8.70 13.02 3.90
C VAL A 64 -8.02 11.67 4.15
N PHE A 65 -7.81 10.92 3.09
CA PHE A 65 -7.12 9.63 3.08
C PHE A 65 -5.69 9.79 2.59
N VAL A 66 -4.78 9.04 3.19
CA VAL A 66 -3.36 9.02 2.83
C VAL A 66 -2.86 7.58 2.77
N GLY A 67 -1.90 7.32 1.92
CA GLY A 67 -1.22 6.03 1.84
C GLY A 67 -1.40 5.33 0.50
N SER A 68 -1.06 4.05 0.48
CA SER A 68 -0.99 3.25 -0.73
C SER A 68 -2.34 2.94 -1.39
N SER A 69 -3.45 3.01 -0.65
CA SER A 69 -4.79 2.76 -1.19
C SER A 69 -5.40 3.94 -1.93
N THR A 70 -4.79 5.13 -1.85
CA THR A 70 -5.23 6.35 -2.52
C THR A 70 -4.25 6.78 -3.62
N LEU A 71 -4.54 7.90 -4.28
CA LEU A 71 -3.60 8.52 -5.20
C LEU A 71 -2.29 8.94 -4.49
N PRO A 72 -1.13 8.82 -5.16
CA PRO A 72 -0.93 8.32 -6.52
C PRO A 72 -0.80 6.78 -6.62
N GLY A 73 -0.59 6.04 -5.55
CA GLY A 73 -0.51 4.58 -5.62
C GLY A 73 0.41 3.91 -4.60
N VAL A 74 0.83 2.68 -4.95
CA VAL A 74 1.66 1.80 -4.12
C VAL A 74 3.16 2.09 -4.33
N GLY A 75 3.93 1.93 -3.26
CA GLY A 75 5.37 2.10 -3.23
C GLY A 75 5.80 3.28 -2.36
N VAL A 76 7.00 3.19 -1.77
CA VAL A 76 7.48 4.20 -0.82
C VAL A 76 7.46 5.62 -1.40
N PRO A 77 7.96 5.88 -2.62
CA PRO A 77 7.87 7.22 -3.20
C PRO A 77 6.42 7.71 -3.36
N MET A 78 5.53 6.81 -3.76
CA MET A 78 4.12 7.15 -4.02
C MET A 78 3.37 7.46 -2.72
N VAL A 79 3.62 6.74 -1.64
CA VAL A 79 2.98 7.03 -0.35
C VAL A 79 3.50 8.32 0.28
N LEU A 80 4.75 8.69 0.06
CA LEU A 80 5.28 9.99 0.45
C LEU A 80 4.59 11.14 -0.30
N VAL A 81 4.38 10.98 -1.62
CA VAL A 81 3.62 11.93 -2.42
C VAL A 81 2.15 12.00 -1.94
N SER A 82 1.54 10.86 -1.62
CA SER A 82 0.19 10.81 -1.04
C SER A 82 0.11 11.62 0.27
N GLY A 83 1.12 11.51 1.13
CA GLY A 83 1.23 12.31 2.36
C GLY A 83 1.28 13.81 2.09
N LYS A 84 2.09 14.24 1.12
CA LYS A 84 2.17 15.64 0.71
C LYS A 84 0.82 16.15 0.18
N LEU A 85 0.19 15.41 -0.73
CA LEU A 85 -1.13 15.78 -1.28
C LEU A 85 -2.20 15.87 -0.19
N ALA A 86 -2.22 14.94 0.77
CA ALA A 86 -3.15 14.96 1.88
C ALA A 86 -2.94 16.21 2.76
N ALA A 87 -1.71 16.56 3.09
CA ALA A 87 -1.38 17.76 3.86
C ALA A 87 -1.83 19.05 3.15
N GLU A 88 -1.59 19.16 1.85
CA GLU A 88 -2.05 20.30 1.02
C GLU A 88 -3.59 20.41 1.04
N ARG A 89 -4.31 19.29 0.95
CA ARG A 89 -5.80 19.27 0.99
C ARG A 89 -6.34 19.67 2.36
N VAL A 90 -5.70 19.24 3.44
CA VAL A 90 -6.07 19.66 4.79
C VAL A 90 -5.87 21.15 4.97
N ASP A 91 -4.75 21.70 4.51
CA ASP A 91 -4.46 23.14 4.61
C ASP A 91 -5.44 23.99 3.78
N GLU A 92 -5.74 23.58 2.54
CA GLU A 92 -6.76 24.19 1.70
C GLU A 92 -8.14 24.21 2.38
N TYR A 93 -8.54 23.08 2.97
CA TYR A 93 -9.81 22.97 3.69
C TYR A 93 -9.85 23.87 4.93
N ALA A 94 -8.77 23.91 5.71
CA ALA A 94 -8.68 24.79 6.89
C ALA A 94 -8.75 26.28 6.51
N LYS A 95 -8.13 26.68 5.40
CA LYS A 95 -8.17 28.06 4.89
C LYS A 95 -9.57 28.44 4.37
N SER A 96 -10.28 27.52 3.75
CA SER A 96 -11.63 27.79 3.23
C SER A 96 -12.70 27.98 4.29
N ARG A 97 -12.40 27.64 5.55
CA ARG A 97 -13.31 27.78 6.70
C ARG A 97 -13.02 29.00 7.58
N ARG A 98 -11.98 29.75 7.26
CA ARG A 98 -11.66 31.03 7.90
C ARG A 98 -12.32 32.18 7.21
#